data_75107f2d424396b31aad5c4559615295
#
_entry.id   75107f2d424396b31aad5c4559615295
#
_cell.length_a   1.000
_cell.length_b   1.000
_cell.length_c   1.000
_cell.angle_alpha   90.00
_cell.angle_beta   90.00
_cell.angle_gamma   90.00
#
_symmetry.space_group_name_H-M   'P 1'
#
loop_
_entity.id
_entity.type
_entity.pdbx_description
1 polymer ?
#
loop_
_entity_poly.entity_id
_entity_poly.type
_entity_poly.pdbx_seq_one_letter_code
_entity_poly.pdbx_strand_id
1 'polypeptide(L)'
;RQLHTELAAQAIDFHVEKDYRTHYPEIQERAASVIETPYFDVRVMDITQPFHRNLIKYDSFIISMCIKGTCRIRLRDGEGIDYDNRDIVLHEGHSCLIPASIADYDLIPVTKTAKVLEAHIDNKDRSLPAMFTRFFHITKK
;
A
#
# COMPACT_ATOMS: atom_id res chain seq x y z
N ARG A 1 -33.09 -9.73 2.79
CA ARG A 1 -32.12 -10.12 1.76
C ARG A 1 -32.01 -11.62 1.69
N GLN A 2 -32.09 -12.21 0.50
CA GLN A 2 -31.96 -13.65 0.30
C GLN A 2 -30.56 -14.12 0.70
N LEU A 3 -30.48 -15.23 1.46
CA LEU A 3 -29.25 -15.91 1.79
C LEU A 3 -28.83 -16.83 0.63
N HIS A 4 -27.62 -16.64 0.12
CA HIS A 4 -27.06 -17.43 -0.98
C HIS A 4 -26.09 -18.50 -0.41
N THR A 5 -26.58 -19.38 0.43
CA THR A 5 -25.73 -20.37 1.13
C THR A 5 -25.06 -21.37 0.18
N GLU A 6 -25.75 -21.79 -0.88
CA GLU A 6 -25.19 -22.71 -1.87
C GLU A 6 -24.08 -22.06 -2.69
N LEU A 7 -24.26 -20.81 -3.14
CA LEU A 7 -23.24 -20.05 -3.85
C LEU A 7 -22.04 -19.73 -2.96
N ALA A 8 -22.30 -19.44 -1.68
CA ALA A 8 -21.23 -19.23 -0.71
C ALA A 8 -20.40 -20.49 -0.51
N ALA A 9 -21.04 -21.66 -0.41
CA ALA A 9 -20.34 -22.95 -0.28
C ALA A 9 -19.47 -23.27 -1.51
N GLN A 10 -19.95 -22.93 -2.72
CA GLN A 10 -19.17 -23.12 -3.95
C GLN A 10 -17.96 -22.16 -4.06
N ALA A 11 -18.03 -21.00 -3.42
CA ALA A 11 -16.95 -20.00 -3.44
C ALA A 11 -15.86 -20.27 -2.37
N ILE A 12 -16.09 -21.18 -1.43
CA ILE A 12 -15.11 -21.51 -0.39
C ILE A 12 -14.05 -22.43 -0.99
N ASP A 13 -12.80 -22.03 -0.86
CA ASP A 13 -11.67 -22.91 -1.08
C ASP A 13 -11.45 -23.75 0.20
N PHE A 14 -11.67 -25.06 0.11
CA PHE A 14 -11.48 -26.00 1.20
C PHE A 14 -10.05 -26.54 1.30
N HIS A 15 -9.14 -26.03 0.47
CA HIS A 15 -7.74 -26.41 0.57
C HIS A 15 -7.14 -25.88 1.88
N VAL A 16 -6.48 -26.76 2.61
CA VAL A 16 -5.87 -26.42 3.90
C VAL A 16 -4.36 -26.42 3.74
N GLU A 17 -3.74 -25.26 3.94
CA GLU A 17 -2.29 -25.10 3.99
C GLU A 17 -1.75 -25.34 5.41
N LYS A 18 -0.51 -25.81 5.49
CA LYS A 18 0.17 -25.98 6.79
C LYS A 18 0.51 -24.65 7.46
N ASP A 19 0.80 -23.63 6.66
CA ASP A 19 1.10 -22.28 7.13
C ASP A 19 0.54 -21.26 6.14
N TYR A 20 -0.35 -20.40 6.63
CA TYR A 20 -0.95 -19.29 5.88
C TYR A 20 -0.20 -17.98 6.01
N ARG A 21 0.92 -17.96 6.73
CA ARG A 21 1.69 -16.74 6.96
C ARG A 21 2.54 -16.42 5.75
N THR A 22 2.54 -15.17 5.36
CA THR A 22 3.50 -14.66 4.39
C THR A 22 4.84 -14.45 5.08
N HIS A 23 5.88 -15.14 4.59
CA HIS A 23 7.25 -14.95 5.06
C HIS A 23 7.93 -13.86 4.24
N TYR A 24 8.37 -12.81 4.90
CA TYR A 24 9.12 -11.71 4.29
C TYR A 24 10.36 -11.38 5.15
N PRO A 25 11.44 -10.84 4.55
CA PRO A 25 12.63 -10.47 5.31
C PRO A 25 12.33 -9.27 6.22
N GLU A 26 12.46 -9.43 7.51
CA GLU A 26 12.36 -8.33 8.49
C GLU A 26 13.68 -7.54 8.50
N ILE A 27 13.80 -6.57 7.60
CA ILE A 27 14.97 -5.70 7.49
C ILE A 27 14.56 -4.30 7.93
N GLN A 28 15.22 -3.75 8.93
CA GLN A 28 15.03 -2.37 9.37
C GLN A 28 15.46 -1.39 8.28
N GLU A 29 14.81 -0.21 8.25
CA GLU A 29 15.12 0.89 7.32
C GLU A 29 15.09 0.47 5.85
N ARG A 30 14.25 -0.52 5.52
CA ARG A 30 14.07 -0.98 4.15
C ARG A 30 12.64 -1.44 3.92
N ALA A 31 12.11 -1.12 2.72
CA ALA A 31 10.82 -1.64 2.29
C ALA A 31 10.97 -3.12 1.88
N ALA A 32 10.32 -4.02 2.62
CA ALA A 32 10.22 -5.43 2.29
C ALA A 32 8.92 -5.71 1.54
N SER A 33 9.00 -6.46 0.45
CA SER A 33 7.80 -6.92 -0.28
C SER A 33 7.11 -8.01 0.55
N VAL A 34 5.78 -7.87 0.72
CA VAL A 34 4.92 -8.83 1.42
C VAL A 34 4.04 -9.55 0.40
N ILE A 35 3.48 -8.81 -0.54
CA ILE A 35 2.60 -9.33 -1.59
C ILE A 35 2.97 -8.62 -2.89
N GLU A 36 3.16 -9.40 -3.94
CA GLU A 36 3.29 -8.91 -5.31
C GLU A 36 2.27 -9.62 -6.20
N THR A 37 1.38 -8.86 -6.81
CA THR A 37 0.35 -9.36 -7.70
C THR A 37 0.32 -8.54 -9.00
N PRO A 38 -0.36 -9.01 -10.06
CA PRO A 38 -0.58 -8.19 -11.24
C PRO A 38 -1.48 -6.97 -11.01
N TYR A 39 -2.11 -6.85 -9.84
CA TYR A 39 -3.11 -5.81 -9.54
C TYR A 39 -2.62 -4.78 -8.53
N PHE A 40 -1.84 -5.22 -7.55
CA PHE A 40 -1.30 -4.36 -6.50
C PHE A 40 -0.12 -5.04 -5.80
N ASP A 41 0.76 -4.23 -5.25
CA ASP A 41 1.85 -4.65 -4.39
C ASP A 41 1.63 -4.14 -2.98
N VAL A 42 2.06 -4.93 -2.00
CA VAL A 42 2.07 -4.55 -0.59
C VAL A 42 3.49 -4.65 -0.07
N ARG A 43 3.95 -3.59 0.59
CA ARG A 43 5.26 -3.52 1.22
C ARG A 43 5.12 -3.16 2.70
N VAL A 44 6.05 -3.63 3.49
CA VAL A 44 6.16 -3.28 4.90
C VAL A 44 7.52 -2.65 5.17
N MET A 45 7.54 -1.66 6.04
CA MET A 45 8.75 -0.96 6.49
C MET A 45 8.75 -0.92 8.01
N ASP A 46 9.86 -1.31 8.59
CA ASP A 46 10.13 -1.19 10.03
C ASP A 46 11.17 -0.09 10.20
N ILE A 47 10.77 1.07 10.73
CA ILE A 47 11.57 2.29 10.74
C ILE A 47 11.88 2.73 12.16
N THR A 48 13.12 3.12 12.39
CA THR A 48 13.65 3.68 13.65
C THR A 48 14.14 5.11 13.50
N GLN A 49 14.31 5.55 12.25
CA GLN A 49 14.74 6.90 11.85
C GLN A 49 13.94 7.39 10.64
N PRO A 50 14.00 8.67 10.27
CA PRO A 50 13.31 9.17 9.10
C PRO A 50 13.67 8.40 7.83
N PHE A 51 12.65 7.91 7.13
CA PHE A 51 12.78 7.09 5.94
C PHE A 51 12.17 7.83 4.74
N HIS A 52 13.02 8.15 3.77
CA HIS A 52 12.61 8.87 2.56
C HIS A 52 11.92 7.96 1.55
N ARG A 53 10.78 8.41 1.03
CA ARG A 53 10.01 7.74 -0.01
C ARG A 53 9.95 8.62 -1.27
N ASN A 54 10.54 8.10 -2.35
CA ASN A 54 10.42 8.70 -3.68
C ASN A 54 9.45 7.87 -4.52
N LEU A 55 8.37 8.49 -4.98
CA LEU A 55 7.24 7.84 -5.65
C LEU A 55 7.22 8.08 -7.17
N ILE A 56 8.16 8.81 -7.73
CA ILE A 56 8.18 9.17 -9.16
C ILE A 56 7.97 7.96 -10.09
N LYS A 57 8.43 6.79 -9.66
CA LYS A 57 8.34 5.56 -10.45
C LYS A 57 6.96 4.88 -10.40
N TYR A 58 6.11 5.22 -9.43
CA TYR A 58 4.90 4.44 -9.20
C TYR A 58 3.69 4.92 -9.99
N ASP A 59 3.58 6.20 -10.35
CA ASP A 59 2.43 6.76 -11.07
C ASP A 59 1.08 6.22 -10.58
N SER A 60 0.97 6.05 -9.28
CA SER A 60 -0.17 5.47 -8.57
C SER A 60 -0.32 6.17 -7.22
N PHE A 61 -1.53 6.18 -6.69
CA PHE A 61 -1.73 6.49 -5.28
C PHE A 61 -1.11 5.41 -4.39
N ILE A 62 -0.80 5.77 -3.16
CA ILE A 62 -0.36 4.83 -2.12
C ILE A 62 -1.34 4.90 -0.96
N ILE A 63 -1.75 3.74 -0.47
CA ILE A 63 -2.42 3.62 0.82
C ILE A 63 -1.35 3.26 1.85
N SER A 64 -1.14 4.14 2.82
CA SER A 64 -0.17 3.95 3.90
C SER A 64 -0.90 3.71 5.22
N MET A 65 -0.55 2.65 5.96
CA MET A 65 -1.16 2.27 7.23
C MET A 65 -0.07 2.07 8.28
N CYS A 66 -0.20 2.70 9.43
CA CYS A 66 0.64 2.43 10.59
C CYS A 66 0.11 1.20 11.33
N ILE A 67 0.84 0.08 11.28
CA ILE A 67 0.44 -1.19 11.90
C ILE A 67 1.07 -1.42 13.27
N LYS A 68 2.07 -0.59 13.65
CA LYS A 68 2.66 -0.59 14.99
C LYS A 68 3.29 0.76 15.28
N GLY A 69 3.07 1.26 16.50
CA GLY A 69 3.62 2.53 16.96
C GLY A 69 2.90 3.74 16.39
N THR A 70 3.64 4.82 16.13
CA THR A 70 3.14 6.06 15.55
C THR A 70 4.13 6.58 14.54
N CYS A 71 3.64 6.92 13.35
CA CYS A 71 4.42 7.45 12.26
C CYS A 71 3.88 8.82 11.83
N ARG A 72 4.75 9.72 11.41
CA ARG A 72 4.42 11.00 10.80
C ARG A 72 4.80 10.95 9.33
N ILE A 73 3.90 11.38 8.47
CA ILE A 73 4.15 11.60 7.05
C ILE A 73 4.39 13.08 6.83
N ARG A 74 5.56 13.43 6.32
CA ARG A 74 5.94 14.78 5.93
C ARG A 74 6.11 14.86 4.44
N LEU A 75 5.30 15.68 3.78
CA LEU A 75 5.38 15.88 2.35
C LEU A 75 6.64 16.71 2.02
N ARG A 76 7.31 16.35 0.92
CA ARG A 76 8.37 17.15 0.31
C ARG A 76 7.85 17.68 -1.01
N ASP A 77 8.03 18.98 -1.23
CA ASP A 77 7.92 19.51 -2.58
C ASP A 77 9.31 19.72 -3.18
N GLY A 78 9.39 19.58 -4.51
CA GLY A 78 10.66 19.68 -5.24
C GLY A 78 11.28 21.09 -5.27
N GLU A 79 10.61 22.10 -4.72
CA GLU A 79 11.04 23.50 -4.71
C GLU A 79 11.39 24.03 -3.32
N GLY A 80 11.38 23.17 -2.28
CA GLY A 80 11.72 23.57 -0.92
C GLY A 80 10.68 24.49 -0.28
N ILE A 81 9.46 24.52 -0.78
CA ILE A 81 8.33 25.15 -0.12
C ILE A 81 7.97 24.28 1.08
N ASP A 82 8.38 24.72 2.24
CA ASP A 82 7.95 24.17 3.51
C ASP A 82 6.42 24.36 3.56
N TYR A 83 5.67 23.29 3.28
CA TYR A 83 4.23 23.25 3.57
C TYR A 83 4.08 23.31 5.08
N ASP A 84 4.25 24.53 5.58
CA ASP A 84 4.18 24.88 6.98
C ASP A 84 3.02 24.10 7.63
N ASN A 85 3.37 23.11 8.46
CA ASN A 85 2.45 22.39 9.34
C ASN A 85 1.47 21.37 8.72
N ARG A 86 1.78 20.70 7.63
CA ARG A 86 0.90 19.65 7.07
C ARG A 86 1.41 18.22 7.30
N ASP A 87 2.10 18.02 8.41
CA ASP A 87 2.45 16.67 8.82
C ASP A 87 1.19 15.87 9.18
N ILE A 88 1.04 14.70 8.56
CA ILE A 88 -0.05 13.78 8.91
C ILE A 88 0.49 12.76 9.91
N VAL A 89 -0.13 12.69 11.08
CA VAL A 89 0.24 11.70 12.09
C VAL A 89 -0.67 10.49 11.98
N LEU A 90 -0.06 9.33 11.76
CA LEU A 90 -0.71 8.04 11.74
C LEU A 90 -0.40 7.30 13.03
N HIS A 91 -1.40 7.13 13.88
CA HIS A 91 -1.35 6.22 15.00
C HIS A 91 -1.57 4.78 14.55
N GLU A 92 -1.23 3.83 15.41
CA GLU A 92 -1.48 2.41 15.16
C GLU A 92 -2.94 2.15 14.74
N GLY A 93 -3.14 1.42 13.65
CA GLY A 93 -4.45 1.16 13.03
C GLY A 93 -4.97 2.27 12.12
N HIS A 94 -4.33 3.44 12.06
CA HIS A 94 -4.73 4.52 11.16
C HIS A 94 -4.09 4.36 9.78
N SER A 95 -4.84 4.77 8.76
CA SER A 95 -4.38 4.79 7.37
C SER A 95 -4.64 6.14 6.72
N CYS A 96 -3.86 6.45 5.69
CA CYS A 96 -4.10 7.58 4.79
C CYS A 96 -3.89 7.17 3.34
N LEU A 97 -4.48 7.94 2.44
CA LEU A 97 -4.24 7.84 1.00
C LEU A 97 -3.34 8.99 0.58
N ILE A 98 -2.23 8.66 -0.07
CA ILE A 98 -1.27 9.59 -0.67
C ILE A 98 -1.53 9.58 -2.17
N PRO A 99 -2.01 10.69 -2.77
CA PRO A 99 -2.32 10.73 -4.19
C PRO A 99 -1.04 10.69 -5.05
N ALA A 100 -1.17 10.24 -6.29
CA ALA A 100 -0.06 10.13 -7.25
C ALA A 100 0.65 11.47 -7.58
N SER A 101 -0.02 12.60 -7.33
CA SER A 101 0.56 13.93 -7.49
C SER A 101 1.66 14.27 -6.47
N ILE A 102 1.74 13.50 -5.37
CA ILE A 102 2.79 13.65 -4.36
C ILE A 102 3.95 12.75 -4.74
N ALA A 103 5.03 13.35 -5.23
CA ALA A 103 6.20 12.61 -5.68
C ALA A 103 7.12 12.15 -4.55
N ASP A 104 7.20 12.92 -3.45
CA ASP A 104 8.15 12.70 -2.38
C ASP A 104 7.55 12.96 -1.00
N TYR A 105 7.89 12.10 -0.04
CA TYR A 105 7.59 12.31 1.37
C TYR A 105 8.55 11.56 2.29
N ASP A 106 8.59 11.96 3.54
CA ASP A 106 9.31 11.25 4.59
C ASP A 106 8.33 10.55 5.54
N LEU A 107 8.64 9.29 5.86
CA LEU A 107 8.06 8.58 6.99
C LEU A 107 8.96 8.79 8.21
N ILE A 108 8.44 9.43 9.25
CA ILE A 108 9.20 9.79 10.45
C ILE A 108 8.60 9.04 11.63
N PRO A 109 9.33 8.12 12.29
CA PRO A 109 8.82 7.46 13.49
C PRO A 109 8.67 8.51 14.61
N VAL A 110 7.50 8.54 15.24
CA VAL A 110 7.22 9.38 16.42
C VAL A 110 7.51 8.59 17.69
N THR A 111 7.21 7.30 17.67
CA THR A 111 7.63 6.34 18.70
C THR A 111 9.04 5.83 18.42
N LYS A 112 9.64 5.10 19.37
CA LYS A 112 10.98 4.52 19.20
C LYS A 112 11.12 3.72 17.88
N THR A 113 10.06 3.02 17.48
CA THR A 113 9.94 2.32 16.21
C THR A 113 8.55 2.54 15.67
N ALA A 114 8.39 2.54 14.35
CA ALA A 114 7.09 2.47 13.70
C ALA A 114 7.13 1.42 12.59
N LYS A 115 6.06 0.62 12.46
CA LYS A 115 5.90 -0.31 11.35
C LYS A 115 4.78 0.19 10.46
N VAL A 116 5.11 0.41 9.19
CA VAL A 116 4.21 0.99 8.18
C VAL A 116 4.03 0.00 7.04
N LEU A 117 2.79 -0.22 6.66
CA LEU A 117 2.41 -1.02 5.50
C LEU A 117 1.95 -0.07 4.40
N GLU A 118 2.45 -0.25 3.18
CA GLU A 118 2.04 0.49 2.00
C GLU A 118 1.51 -0.44 0.93
N ALA A 119 0.35 -0.08 0.37
CA ALA A 119 -0.23 -0.75 -0.79
C ALA A 119 -0.28 0.24 -1.96
N HIS A 120 0.14 -0.20 -3.15
CA HIS A 120 0.15 0.59 -4.37
C HIS A 120 -0.02 -0.30 -5.60
N ILE A 121 -0.34 0.31 -6.74
CA ILE A 121 -0.36 -0.37 -8.02
C ILE A 121 1.02 -0.23 -8.65
N ASP A 122 1.70 -1.34 -8.93
CA ASP A 122 2.96 -1.32 -9.69
C ASP A 122 2.66 -1.41 -11.19
N ASN A 123 2.89 -0.32 -11.89
CA ASN A 123 2.68 -0.23 -13.34
C ASN A 123 3.88 -0.80 -14.13
N LYS A 124 4.46 -1.93 -13.70
CA LYS A 124 5.58 -2.57 -14.42
C LYS A 124 5.22 -2.95 -15.86
N ASP A 125 3.95 -3.25 -16.11
CA ASP A 125 3.41 -3.54 -17.44
C ASP A 125 2.33 -2.52 -17.82
N ARG A 126 2.73 -1.38 -18.36
CA ARG A 126 1.81 -0.43 -19.01
C ARG A 126 1.26 -0.95 -20.36
N SER A 127 1.14 -2.23 -20.58
CA SER A 127 0.25 -2.77 -21.61
C SER A 127 -1.21 -2.69 -21.12
N LEU A 128 -1.62 -1.48 -20.77
CA LEU A 128 -2.97 -1.10 -20.36
C LEU A 128 -4.12 -1.48 -21.33
N PRO A 129 -3.92 -1.90 -22.60
CA PRO A 129 -5.06 -2.28 -23.44
C PRO A 129 -5.79 -3.55 -22.98
N ALA A 130 -5.12 -4.49 -22.29
CA ALA A 130 -5.74 -5.77 -21.97
C ALA A 130 -6.61 -5.78 -20.72
N MET A 131 -6.39 -4.88 -19.76
CA MET A 131 -7.19 -4.82 -18.53
C MET A 131 -8.49 -4.04 -18.72
N PHE A 132 -8.47 -2.95 -19.45
CA PHE A 132 -9.69 -2.16 -19.74
C PHE A 132 -10.64 -2.87 -20.68
N THR A 133 -10.16 -3.69 -21.60
CA THR A 133 -11.03 -4.44 -22.53
C THR A 133 -11.84 -5.54 -21.83
N ARG A 134 -11.42 -6.07 -20.70
CA ARG A 134 -12.19 -7.09 -19.96
C ARG A 134 -13.39 -6.50 -19.18
N PHE A 135 -13.31 -5.25 -18.76
CA PHE A 135 -14.42 -4.60 -18.03
C PHE A 135 -15.49 -4.01 -18.96
N PHE A 136 -15.13 -3.68 -20.21
CA PHE A 136 -16.07 -3.06 -21.17
C PHE A 136 -16.74 -4.03 -22.14
N HIS A 137 -16.45 -5.34 -22.06
CA HIS A 137 -17.09 -6.35 -22.93
C HIS A 137 -18.43 -6.90 -22.38
N ILE A 138 -18.98 -6.32 -21.31
CA ILE A 138 -20.27 -6.75 -20.74
C ILE A 138 -21.47 -5.93 -21.25
N THR A 139 -21.29 -4.99 -22.15
CA THR A 139 -22.43 -4.25 -22.72
C THR A 139 -22.37 -4.15 -24.23
N LYS A 140 -22.57 -5.28 -24.92
CA LYS A 140 -23.20 -5.32 -26.25
C LYS A 140 -23.84 -6.69 -26.43
N LYS A 141 -25.06 -6.81 -25.95
CA LYS A 141 -26.15 -7.57 -26.55
C LYS A 141 -27.45 -6.86 -26.28
#